data_dad2b196abdd15de8a61f90ef4814890
#
_entry.id   dad2b196abdd15de8a61f90ef4814890
#
_cell.length_a   1.000
_cell.length_b   1.000
_cell.length_c   1.000
_cell.angle_alpha   90.00
_cell.angle_beta   90.00
_cell.angle_gamma   90.00
#
_symmetry.space_group_name_H-M   'P 1'
#
loop_
_entity.id
_entity.type
_entity.pdbx_description
1 polymer ?
#
loop_
_entity_poly.entity_id
_entity_poly.type
_entity_poly.pdbx_seq_one_letter_code
_entity_poly.pdbx_strand_id
1 'polypeptide(L)'
;GLGDVYKRQGGEATGKPFDAINYTDQALLSEHLNPMVNMGAILLCTLIHGTSYSQRLERLLELTRRLAGDPSLSVDEAVYRSEKQTGSRNRAMAFLLESCGLLHDDPEEVLDCYFRACSIRVSAADLARIGCVLACHGQLPDGQRLFPAAYGRFVNANLMTCGMYNGAGDFAIKVGLPAKSGVGGGIMAVSPTRMGIGIYSPGLDDKGNSLAGIHVLEDLSRKLYLSVF
;
A
#
# COMPACT_ATOMS: atom_id res chain seq x y z
N GLY A 1 -3.56 3.10 -17.99
CA GLY A 1 -2.10 2.99 -18.00
C GLY A 1 -1.46 3.81 -16.88
N LEU A 2 -0.14 3.78 -16.72
CA LEU A 2 0.56 4.53 -15.65
C LEU A 2 0.24 6.03 -15.66
N GLY A 3 0.01 6.61 -16.83
CA GLY A 3 -0.36 8.01 -16.99
C GLY A 3 -1.67 8.39 -16.31
N ASP A 4 -2.63 7.47 -16.21
CA ASP A 4 -3.91 7.73 -15.56
C ASP A 4 -3.79 7.61 -14.04
N VAL A 5 -2.99 6.64 -13.57
CA VAL A 5 -2.64 6.52 -12.14
C VAL A 5 -1.89 7.76 -11.68
N TYR A 6 -0.87 8.18 -12.43
CA TYR A 6 -0.05 9.36 -12.11
C TYR A 6 -0.87 10.67 -12.09
N LYS A 7 -1.87 10.78 -12.95
CA LYS A 7 -2.75 11.97 -13.00
C LYS A 7 -3.76 12.03 -11.84
N ARG A 8 -4.02 10.91 -11.17
CA ARG A 8 -5.03 10.81 -10.10
C ARG A 8 -4.44 10.59 -8.71
N GLN A 9 -3.11 10.45 -8.61
CA GLN A 9 -2.43 10.06 -7.39
C GLN A 9 -1.30 11.04 -7.08
N GLY A 10 -1.26 11.51 -5.85
CA GLY A 10 -0.18 12.37 -5.35
C GLY A 10 0.96 11.56 -4.73
N GLY A 11 2.18 12.07 -4.84
CA GLY A 11 3.37 11.51 -4.20
C GLY A 11 3.70 12.16 -2.84
N GLU A 12 2.85 13.05 -2.35
CA GLU A 12 3.09 13.81 -1.12
C GLU A 12 2.32 13.23 0.06
N ALA A 13 2.93 13.28 1.24
CA ALA A 13 2.25 12.97 2.48
C ALA A 13 1.18 14.03 2.77
N THR A 14 -0.02 13.58 3.14
CA THR A 14 -1.16 14.49 3.40
C THR A 14 -1.06 15.24 4.73
N GLY A 15 -0.15 14.84 5.62
CA GLY A 15 -0.11 15.32 7.00
C GLY A 15 -1.32 14.91 7.85
N LYS A 16 -2.21 14.08 7.32
CA LYS A 16 -3.43 13.60 8.00
C LYS A 16 -3.30 12.11 8.34
N PRO A 17 -4.06 11.61 9.33
CA PRO A 17 -4.17 10.16 9.59
C PRO A 17 -4.59 9.39 8.33
N PHE A 18 -4.19 8.12 8.24
CA PHE A 18 -4.46 7.28 7.07
C PHE A 18 -5.95 7.06 6.78
N ASP A 19 -6.79 7.23 7.79
CA ASP A 19 -8.25 7.09 7.74
C ASP A 19 -8.98 8.43 7.90
N ALA A 20 -8.33 9.55 7.59
CA ALA A 20 -8.93 10.87 7.66
C ALA A 20 -10.08 11.03 6.67
N ILE A 21 -11.16 11.70 7.10
CA ILE A 21 -12.34 12.03 6.29
C ILE A 21 -12.59 13.53 6.19
N ASN A 22 -11.75 14.36 6.82
CA ASN A 22 -11.89 15.81 6.90
C ASN A 22 -11.23 16.52 5.71
N TYR A 23 -11.56 16.10 4.50
CA TYR A 23 -11.20 16.79 3.27
C TYR A 23 -12.30 17.78 2.88
N THR A 24 -11.91 18.90 2.31
CA THR A 24 -12.86 19.80 1.61
C THR A 24 -13.00 19.32 0.17
N ASP A 25 -14.17 19.57 -0.43
CA ASP A 25 -14.41 19.22 -1.85
C ASP A 25 -13.35 19.82 -2.76
N GLN A 26 -12.96 21.07 -2.50
CA GLN A 26 -11.91 21.74 -3.27
C GLN A 26 -10.54 21.05 -3.12
N ALA A 27 -10.16 20.56 -1.93
CA ALA A 27 -8.94 19.80 -1.74
C ALA A 27 -8.98 18.45 -2.48
N LEU A 28 -10.12 17.74 -2.44
CA LEU A 28 -10.29 16.47 -3.17
C LEU A 28 -10.22 16.66 -4.69
N LEU A 29 -10.76 17.77 -5.21
CA LEU A 29 -10.76 18.05 -6.65
C LEU A 29 -9.44 18.63 -7.16
N SER A 30 -8.67 19.32 -6.31
CA SER A 30 -7.42 20.01 -6.67
C SER A 30 -6.16 19.22 -6.37
N GLU A 31 -6.22 18.33 -5.38
CA GLU A 31 -5.07 17.54 -4.93
C GLU A 31 -5.15 16.09 -5.44
N HIS A 32 -4.02 15.57 -5.86
CA HIS A 32 -3.91 14.16 -6.20
C HIS A 32 -3.96 13.34 -4.91
N LEU A 33 -4.86 12.36 -4.84
CA LEU A 33 -5.03 11.53 -3.65
C LEU A 33 -3.81 10.64 -3.42
N ASN A 34 -3.33 10.62 -2.18
CA ASN A 34 -2.23 9.74 -1.76
C ASN A 34 -2.68 8.26 -1.82
N PRO A 35 -2.03 7.40 -2.62
CA PRO A 35 -2.42 5.99 -2.78
C PRO A 35 -2.17 5.14 -1.53
N MET A 36 -1.36 5.62 -0.59
CA MET A 36 -0.91 4.86 0.58
C MET A 36 -1.84 5.04 1.81
N VAL A 37 -2.92 5.82 1.66
CA VAL A 37 -3.97 6.01 2.67
C VAL A 37 -5.31 5.49 2.15
N ASN A 38 -6.28 5.26 3.07
CA ASN A 38 -7.52 4.57 2.73
C ASN A 38 -8.28 5.18 1.55
N MET A 39 -8.44 6.50 1.52
CA MET A 39 -9.19 7.19 0.48
C MET A 39 -8.59 6.96 -0.92
N GLY A 40 -7.27 7.12 -1.06
CA GLY A 40 -6.59 6.86 -2.32
C GLY A 40 -6.57 5.38 -2.69
N ALA A 41 -6.43 4.48 -1.72
CA ALA A 41 -6.46 3.03 -1.95
C ALA A 41 -7.85 2.54 -2.40
N ILE A 42 -8.94 3.11 -1.85
CA ILE A 42 -10.31 2.85 -2.31
C ILE A 42 -10.45 3.27 -3.79
N LEU A 43 -10.00 4.47 -4.14
CA LEU A 43 -10.04 4.93 -5.53
C LEU A 43 -9.19 4.07 -6.45
N LEU A 44 -8.05 3.53 -5.99
CA LEU A 44 -7.22 2.62 -6.79
C LEU A 44 -7.95 1.34 -7.22
N CYS A 45 -8.91 0.84 -6.42
CA CYS A 45 -9.70 -0.34 -6.79
C CYS A 45 -10.49 -0.12 -8.09
N THR A 46 -10.88 1.11 -8.42
CA THR A 46 -11.58 1.45 -9.67
C THR A 46 -10.66 1.41 -10.90
N LEU A 47 -9.34 1.56 -10.70
CA LEU A 47 -8.33 1.60 -11.76
C LEU A 47 -7.81 0.21 -12.16
N ILE A 48 -8.11 -0.82 -11.37
CA ILE A 48 -7.74 -2.20 -11.70
C ILE A 48 -8.58 -2.65 -12.89
N HIS A 49 -7.93 -3.07 -13.97
CA HIS A 49 -8.62 -3.51 -15.18
C HIS A 49 -9.46 -4.77 -14.91
N GLY A 50 -10.73 -4.75 -15.32
CA GLY A 50 -11.67 -5.87 -15.19
C GLY A 50 -13.10 -5.41 -15.49
N THR A 51 -13.95 -6.33 -15.95
CA THR A 51 -15.37 -6.09 -16.25
C THR A 51 -16.25 -6.23 -15.00
N SER A 52 -15.71 -6.75 -13.91
CA SER A 52 -16.35 -6.87 -12.60
C SER A 52 -15.33 -6.72 -11.48
N TYR A 53 -15.79 -6.39 -10.27
CA TYR A 53 -14.91 -6.30 -9.10
C TYR A 53 -14.30 -7.66 -8.71
N SER A 54 -14.99 -8.75 -8.96
CA SER A 54 -14.44 -10.10 -8.78
C SER A 54 -13.21 -10.33 -9.68
N GLN A 55 -13.27 -9.93 -10.94
CA GLN A 55 -12.11 -10.01 -11.85
C GLN A 55 -10.97 -9.06 -11.42
N ARG A 56 -11.31 -7.86 -10.95
CA ARG A 56 -10.33 -6.91 -10.42
C ARG A 56 -9.59 -7.49 -9.23
N LEU A 57 -10.32 -8.07 -8.28
CA LEU A 57 -9.75 -8.74 -7.11
C LEU A 57 -8.86 -9.92 -7.49
N GLU A 58 -9.33 -10.79 -8.41
CA GLU A 58 -8.52 -11.94 -8.85
C GLU A 58 -7.20 -11.49 -9.51
N ARG A 59 -7.22 -10.43 -10.30
CA ARG A 59 -5.99 -9.85 -10.88
C ARG A 59 -5.04 -9.30 -9.82
N LEU A 60 -5.59 -8.63 -8.81
CA LEU A 60 -4.79 -8.12 -7.69
C LEU A 60 -4.17 -9.28 -6.91
N LEU A 61 -4.96 -10.31 -6.61
CA LEU A 61 -4.51 -11.49 -5.88
C LEU A 61 -3.45 -12.26 -6.67
N GLU A 62 -3.66 -12.45 -7.96
CA GLU A 62 -2.68 -13.10 -8.85
C GLU A 62 -1.37 -12.32 -8.92
N LEU A 63 -1.43 -10.99 -9.06
CA LEU A 63 -0.23 -10.16 -9.00
C LEU A 63 0.48 -10.30 -7.64
N THR A 64 -0.26 -10.31 -6.54
CA THR A 64 0.29 -10.47 -5.19
C THR A 64 0.97 -11.83 -5.03
N ARG A 65 0.34 -12.92 -5.51
CA ARG A 65 0.91 -14.27 -5.55
C ARG A 65 2.24 -14.32 -6.31
N ARG A 66 2.29 -13.69 -7.47
CA ARG A 66 3.50 -13.63 -8.30
C ARG A 66 4.61 -12.82 -7.63
N LEU A 67 4.26 -11.68 -7.03
CA LEU A 67 5.21 -10.83 -6.31
C LEU A 67 5.80 -11.55 -5.07
N ALA A 68 4.97 -12.28 -4.34
CA ALA A 68 5.39 -13.05 -3.17
C ALA A 68 6.06 -14.38 -3.53
N GLY A 69 5.88 -14.87 -4.77
CA GLY A 69 6.29 -16.23 -5.15
C GLY A 69 5.53 -17.30 -4.37
N ASP A 70 4.30 -16.99 -3.93
CA ASP A 70 3.44 -17.89 -3.17
C ASP A 70 2.04 -17.99 -3.81
N PRO A 71 1.76 -19.07 -4.54
CA PRO A 71 0.46 -19.28 -5.17
C PRO A 71 -0.68 -19.58 -4.19
N SER A 72 -0.36 -19.88 -2.93
CA SER A 72 -1.35 -20.22 -1.90
C SER A 72 -2.00 -19.01 -1.23
N LEU A 73 -1.50 -17.81 -1.48
CA LEU A 73 -2.06 -16.58 -0.89
C LEU A 73 -3.54 -16.44 -1.23
N SER A 74 -4.32 -16.11 -0.23
CA SER A 74 -5.77 -15.96 -0.33
C SER A 74 -6.29 -14.90 0.62
N VAL A 75 -7.53 -14.49 0.40
CA VAL A 75 -8.24 -13.60 1.31
C VAL A 75 -8.54 -14.35 2.61
N ASP A 76 -8.27 -13.73 3.75
CA ASP A 76 -8.75 -14.21 5.05
C ASP A 76 -10.20 -13.77 5.23
N GLU A 77 -11.12 -14.73 5.12
CA GLU A 77 -12.56 -14.46 5.16
C GLU A 77 -13.06 -13.96 6.53
N ALA A 78 -12.35 -14.26 7.62
CA ALA A 78 -12.71 -13.75 8.94
C ALA A 78 -12.35 -12.26 9.06
N VAL A 79 -11.14 -11.89 8.60
CA VAL A 79 -10.69 -10.50 8.54
C VAL A 79 -11.58 -9.70 7.59
N TYR A 80 -11.85 -10.21 6.38
CA TYR A 80 -12.72 -9.54 5.42
C TYR A 80 -14.11 -9.23 6.00
N ARG A 81 -14.75 -10.22 6.66
CA ARG A 81 -16.07 -10.00 7.28
C ARG A 81 -16.01 -8.92 8.37
N SER A 82 -14.98 -8.94 9.19
CA SER A 82 -14.74 -7.92 10.21
C SER A 82 -14.58 -6.53 9.60
N GLU A 83 -13.71 -6.37 8.59
CA GLU A 83 -13.50 -5.12 7.86
C GLU A 83 -14.80 -4.61 7.23
N LYS A 84 -15.55 -5.48 6.58
CA LYS A 84 -16.85 -5.15 5.97
C LYS A 84 -17.86 -4.70 7.02
N GLN A 85 -17.92 -5.37 8.17
CA GLN A 85 -18.87 -5.05 9.24
C GLN A 85 -18.51 -3.72 9.95
N THR A 86 -17.24 -3.47 10.19
CA THR A 86 -16.76 -2.32 10.96
C THR A 86 -16.35 -1.13 10.09
N GLY A 87 -16.41 -1.25 8.78
CA GLY A 87 -15.88 -0.31 7.78
C GLY A 87 -16.67 0.97 7.57
N SER A 88 -17.41 1.49 8.57
CA SER A 88 -18.25 2.69 8.42
C SER A 88 -17.45 3.91 7.97
N ARG A 89 -16.20 4.08 8.45
CA ARG A 89 -15.32 5.18 8.05
C ARG A 89 -14.89 5.06 6.58
N ASN A 90 -14.61 3.86 6.10
CA ASN A 90 -14.29 3.61 4.69
C ASN A 90 -15.51 3.86 3.79
N ARG A 91 -16.73 3.52 4.25
CA ARG A 91 -17.97 3.88 3.56
C ARG A 91 -18.14 5.40 3.42
N ALA A 92 -17.94 6.14 4.52
CA ALA A 92 -18.00 7.60 4.46
C ALA A 92 -17.01 8.18 3.42
N MET A 93 -15.79 7.62 3.31
CA MET A 93 -14.81 8.03 2.29
C MET A 93 -15.28 7.70 0.87
N ALA A 94 -15.82 6.51 0.62
CA ALA A 94 -16.26 6.09 -0.70
C ALA A 94 -17.44 6.96 -1.19
N PHE A 95 -18.44 7.20 -0.33
CA PHE A 95 -19.57 8.08 -0.67
C PHE A 95 -19.15 9.55 -0.81
N LEU A 96 -18.15 10.01 -0.07
CA LEU A 96 -17.57 11.34 -0.28
C LEU A 96 -16.89 11.44 -1.66
N LEU A 97 -16.10 10.44 -2.05
CA LEU A 97 -15.48 10.38 -3.38
C LEU A 97 -16.51 10.35 -4.51
N GLU A 98 -17.63 9.63 -4.32
CA GLU A 98 -18.75 9.62 -5.25
C GLU A 98 -19.39 11.01 -5.35
N SER A 99 -19.71 11.66 -4.22
CA SER A 99 -20.34 12.98 -4.18
C SER A 99 -19.49 14.07 -4.86
N CYS A 100 -18.16 13.91 -4.82
CA CYS A 100 -17.20 14.79 -5.50
C CYS A 100 -16.98 14.44 -6.98
N GLY A 101 -17.64 13.41 -7.51
CA GLY A 101 -17.47 12.96 -8.90
C GLY A 101 -16.10 12.30 -9.19
N LEU A 102 -15.40 11.83 -8.17
CA LEU A 102 -14.12 11.11 -8.31
C LEU A 102 -14.29 9.60 -8.42
N LEU A 103 -15.36 9.07 -7.83
CA LEU A 103 -15.74 7.67 -7.90
C LEU A 103 -17.05 7.58 -8.71
N HIS A 104 -17.03 6.83 -9.82
CA HIS A 104 -18.16 6.68 -10.73
C HIS A 104 -18.80 5.28 -10.68
N ASP A 105 -18.13 4.33 -10.04
CA ASP A 105 -18.61 2.96 -9.84
C ASP A 105 -19.44 2.91 -8.53
N ASP A 106 -20.21 1.83 -8.32
CA ASP A 106 -20.97 1.63 -7.07
C ASP A 106 -20.02 1.59 -5.86
N PRO A 107 -20.19 2.50 -4.86
CA PRO A 107 -19.30 2.55 -3.70
C PRO A 107 -19.22 1.25 -2.90
N GLU A 108 -20.32 0.49 -2.77
CA GLU A 108 -20.31 -0.77 -2.01
C GLU A 108 -19.55 -1.88 -2.76
N GLU A 109 -19.61 -1.93 -4.08
CA GLU A 109 -18.81 -2.87 -4.88
C GLU A 109 -17.31 -2.52 -4.82
N VAL A 110 -16.97 -1.24 -4.90
CA VAL A 110 -15.59 -0.76 -4.75
C VAL A 110 -15.04 -1.13 -3.37
N LEU A 111 -15.84 -0.91 -2.33
CA LEU A 111 -15.48 -1.23 -0.96
C LEU A 111 -15.35 -2.74 -0.72
N ASP A 112 -16.19 -3.56 -1.35
CA ASP A 112 -16.04 -5.02 -1.24
C ASP A 112 -14.69 -5.49 -1.80
N CYS A 113 -14.29 -4.96 -2.95
CA CYS A 113 -12.95 -5.19 -3.52
C CYS A 113 -11.84 -4.69 -2.58
N TYR A 114 -11.97 -3.48 -2.04
CA TYR A 114 -11.01 -2.89 -1.12
C TYR A 114 -10.85 -3.70 0.16
N PHE A 115 -11.95 -4.08 0.83
CA PHE A 115 -11.92 -4.89 2.05
C PHE A 115 -11.27 -6.26 1.82
N ARG A 116 -11.56 -6.91 0.69
CA ARG A 116 -10.91 -8.18 0.32
C ARG A 116 -9.42 -7.99 0.05
N ALA A 117 -9.04 -6.93 -0.65
CA ALA A 117 -7.63 -6.60 -0.90
C ALA A 117 -6.86 -6.38 0.42
N CYS A 118 -7.45 -5.65 1.38
CA CYS A 118 -6.86 -5.44 2.70
C CYS A 118 -6.80 -6.71 3.56
N SER A 119 -7.56 -7.73 3.20
CA SER A 119 -7.65 -9.01 3.93
C SER A 119 -6.83 -10.14 3.30
N ILE A 120 -5.99 -9.86 2.30
CA ILE A 120 -5.06 -10.86 1.75
C ILE A 120 -4.04 -11.21 2.83
N ARG A 121 -4.01 -12.48 3.24
CA ARG A 121 -3.11 -12.97 4.29
C ARG A 121 -1.72 -13.21 3.72
N VAL A 122 -0.73 -12.55 4.31
CA VAL A 122 0.69 -12.68 3.94
C VAL A 122 1.55 -12.92 5.18
N SER A 123 2.68 -13.59 5.00
CA SER A 123 3.72 -13.71 6.03
C SER A 123 4.76 -12.60 5.89
N ALA A 124 5.63 -12.46 6.90
CA ALA A 124 6.80 -11.57 6.80
C ALA A 124 7.74 -11.97 5.64
N ALA A 125 7.84 -13.27 5.34
CA ALA A 125 8.63 -13.77 4.21
C ALA A 125 8.03 -13.33 2.86
N ASP A 126 6.70 -13.34 2.73
CA ASP A 126 6.02 -12.87 1.52
C ASP A 126 6.22 -11.36 1.33
N LEU A 127 6.11 -10.57 2.41
CA LEU A 127 6.43 -9.15 2.37
C LEU A 127 7.88 -8.90 1.93
N ALA A 128 8.83 -9.69 2.44
CA ALA A 128 10.22 -9.59 2.03
C ALA A 128 10.42 -9.90 0.53
N ARG A 129 9.75 -10.94 0.00
CA ARG A 129 9.80 -11.28 -1.43
C ARG A 129 9.20 -10.19 -2.31
N ILE A 130 8.03 -9.65 -1.93
CA ILE A 130 7.41 -8.50 -2.61
C ILE A 130 8.39 -7.31 -2.62
N GLY A 131 9.01 -7.02 -1.47
CA GLY A 131 10.05 -6.00 -1.35
C GLY A 131 11.27 -6.25 -2.25
N CYS A 132 11.70 -7.51 -2.41
CA CYS A 132 12.78 -7.88 -3.34
C CYS A 132 12.44 -7.56 -4.79
N VAL A 133 11.21 -7.86 -5.24
CA VAL A 133 10.80 -7.53 -6.62
C VAL A 133 10.79 -6.02 -6.84
N LEU A 134 10.37 -5.24 -5.84
CA LEU A 134 10.45 -3.78 -5.89
C LEU A 134 11.89 -3.27 -5.85
N ALA A 135 12.79 -3.91 -5.08
CA ALA A 135 14.21 -3.61 -5.06
C ALA A 135 14.86 -3.85 -6.43
N CYS A 136 14.44 -4.91 -7.12
CA CYS A 136 14.87 -5.25 -8.48
C CYS A 136 14.05 -4.56 -9.59
N HIS A 137 13.29 -3.50 -9.25
CA HIS A 137 12.50 -2.71 -10.19
C HIS A 137 11.57 -3.56 -11.06
N GLY A 138 10.90 -4.55 -10.48
CA GLY A 138 9.90 -5.38 -11.14
C GLY A 138 10.45 -6.67 -11.75
N GLN A 139 11.68 -7.05 -11.48
CA GLN A 139 12.27 -8.31 -11.93
C GLN A 139 12.13 -9.39 -10.85
N LEU A 140 11.63 -10.57 -11.25
CA LEU A 140 11.56 -11.77 -10.42
C LEU A 140 12.93 -12.47 -10.31
N PRO A 141 13.12 -13.38 -9.33
CA PRO A 141 14.37 -14.14 -9.18
C PRO A 141 14.73 -15.01 -10.41
N ASP A 142 13.76 -15.45 -11.18
CA ASP A 142 13.96 -16.20 -12.42
C ASP A 142 14.34 -15.33 -13.64
N GLY A 143 14.47 -14.02 -13.43
CA GLY A 143 14.78 -13.04 -14.48
C GLY A 143 13.57 -12.49 -15.22
N GLN A 144 12.36 -13.06 -15.05
CA GLN A 144 11.15 -12.53 -15.66
C GLN A 144 10.84 -11.13 -15.13
N ARG A 145 10.45 -10.21 -16.00
CA ARG A 145 10.02 -8.88 -15.62
C ARG A 145 8.49 -8.81 -15.53
N LEU A 146 7.97 -8.49 -14.35
CA LEU A 146 6.53 -8.35 -14.13
C LEU A 146 5.98 -7.01 -14.61
N PHE A 147 6.77 -5.94 -14.48
CA PHE A 147 6.39 -4.59 -14.89
C PHE A 147 7.64 -3.75 -15.24
N PRO A 148 7.48 -2.66 -16.02
CA PRO A 148 8.59 -1.77 -16.37
C PRO A 148 9.32 -1.21 -15.16
N ALA A 149 10.64 -1.06 -15.23
CA ALA A 149 11.46 -0.55 -14.14
C ALA A 149 11.02 0.85 -13.64
N ALA A 150 10.45 1.67 -14.53
CA ALA A 150 9.90 2.97 -14.17
C ALA A 150 8.78 2.87 -13.13
N TYR A 151 7.96 1.79 -13.18
CA TYR A 151 6.89 1.56 -12.20
C TYR A 151 7.44 1.21 -10.83
N GLY A 152 8.49 0.37 -10.78
CA GLY A 152 9.19 0.06 -9.53
C GLY A 152 9.78 1.31 -8.88
N ARG A 153 10.41 2.19 -9.66
CA ARG A 153 10.91 3.48 -9.15
C ARG A 153 9.80 4.38 -8.62
N PHE A 154 8.69 4.48 -9.36
CA PHE A 154 7.52 5.25 -8.94
C PHE A 154 6.94 4.73 -7.62
N VAL A 155 6.76 3.41 -7.48
CA VAL A 155 6.26 2.79 -6.25
C VAL A 155 7.22 3.06 -5.09
N ASN A 156 8.53 2.84 -5.27
CA ASN A 156 9.52 3.07 -4.23
C ASN A 156 9.58 4.55 -3.78
N ALA A 157 9.43 5.50 -4.70
CA ALA A 157 9.34 6.91 -4.36
C ALA A 157 8.09 7.21 -3.49
N ASN A 158 6.93 6.65 -3.86
CA ASN A 158 5.71 6.80 -3.04
C ASN A 158 5.83 6.10 -1.67
N LEU A 159 6.47 4.93 -1.61
CA LEU A 159 6.76 4.27 -0.33
C LEU A 159 7.64 5.12 0.57
N MET A 160 8.62 5.84 0.00
CA MET A 160 9.49 6.73 0.76
C MET A 160 8.73 7.94 1.34
N THR A 161 7.89 8.57 0.54
CA THR A 161 7.20 9.81 0.93
C THR A 161 5.94 9.58 1.76
N CYS A 162 5.23 8.48 1.56
CA CYS A 162 3.88 8.27 2.12
C CYS A 162 3.67 6.90 2.80
N GLY A 163 4.58 5.94 2.63
CA GLY A 163 4.30 4.55 3.02
C GLY A 163 4.21 4.29 4.53
N MET A 164 4.76 5.20 5.33
CA MET A 164 4.74 5.12 6.80
C MET A 164 3.75 6.11 7.43
N TYR A 165 2.66 6.42 6.73
CA TYR A 165 1.64 7.37 7.16
C TYR A 165 2.26 8.73 7.53
N ASN A 166 1.79 9.36 8.63
CA ASN A 166 2.36 10.63 9.14
C ASN A 166 3.77 10.48 9.75
N GLY A 167 4.31 9.26 9.79
CA GLY A 167 5.66 8.94 10.26
C GLY A 167 6.70 8.86 9.15
N ALA A 168 6.35 9.09 7.88
CA ALA A 168 7.24 8.87 6.75
C ALA A 168 8.53 9.71 6.82
N GLY A 169 8.44 10.97 7.22
CA GLY A 169 9.61 11.84 7.39
C GLY A 169 10.57 11.36 8.49
N ASP A 170 10.03 11.07 9.68
CA ASP A 170 10.83 10.53 10.79
C ASP A 170 11.48 9.18 10.42
N PHE A 171 10.73 8.33 9.71
CA PHE A 171 11.23 7.05 9.25
C PHE A 171 12.33 7.20 8.19
N ALA A 172 12.20 8.15 7.28
CA ALA A 172 13.23 8.46 6.29
C ALA A 172 14.54 8.91 6.96
N ILE A 173 14.47 9.72 8.02
CA ILE A 173 15.64 10.18 8.79
C ILE A 173 16.30 9.01 9.54
N LYS A 174 15.51 8.17 10.21
CA LYS A 174 16.03 7.11 11.10
C LYS A 174 16.46 5.85 10.36
N VAL A 175 15.68 5.45 9.36
CA VAL A 175 15.83 4.18 8.63
C VAL A 175 16.33 4.40 7.21
N GLY A 176 15.80 5.40 6.50
CA GLY A 176 16.23 5.78 5.17
C GLY A 176 15.90 4.75 4.08
N LEU A 177 14.77 4.05 4.19
CA LEU A 177 14.32 3.06 3.23
C LEU A 177 12.89 3.34 2.77
N PRO A 178 12.56 3.14 1.49
CA PRO A 178 11.18 3.02 1.07
C PRO A 178 10.48 1.91 1.86
N ALA A 179 9.32 2.19 2.46
CA ALA A 179 8.62 1.18 3.25
C ALA A 179 7.10 1.38 3.23
N LYS A 180 6.34 0.31 3.46
CA LYS A 180 4.88 0.35 3.67
C LYS A 180 4.54 -0.34 4.98
N SER A 181 3.86 0.40 5.84
CA SER A 181 3.29 -0.09 7.08
C SER A 181 1.83 -0.50 6.93
N GLY A 182 1.40 -1.48 7.70
CA GLY A 182 0.01 -1.89 7.84
C GLY A 182 -0.40 -1.92 9.31
N VAL A 183 -1.63 -1.50 9.59
CA VAL A 183 -2.19 -1.49 10.96
C VAL A 183 -2.33 -2.90 11.57
N GLY A 184 -2.16 -3.94 10.78
CA GLY A 184 -2.01 -5.31 11.28
C GLY A 184 -0.65 -5.60 11.92
N GLY A 185 0.31 -4.66 11.89
CA GLY A 185 1.65 -4.80 12.47
C GLY A 185 2.73 -5.23 11.48
N GLY A 186 2.41 -5.36 10.19
CA GLY A 186 3.37 -5.67 9.13
C GLY A 186 4.08 -4.42 8.63
N ILE A 187 5.39 -4.55 8.29
CA ILE A 187 6.13 -3.56 7.52
C ILE A 187 6.87 -4.30 6.40
N MET A 188 6.69 -3.83 5.17
CA MET A 188 7.55 -4.15 4.04
C MET A 188 8.52 -2.99 3.82
N ALA A 189 9.82 -3.25 3.79
CA ALA A 189 10.83 -2.25 3.44
C ALA A 189 11.67 -2.71 2.24
N VAL A 190 12.17 -1.75 1.49
CA VAL A 190 12.91 -1.97 0.25
C VAL A 190 14.27 -1.30 0.35
N SER A 191 15.34 -2.06 0.25
CA SER A 191 16.67 -1.52 -0.04
C SER A 191 16.91 -1.63 -1.54
N PRO A 192 16.81 -0.54 -2.32
CA PRO A 192 16.88 -0.59 -3.78
C PRO A 192 18.15 -1.29 -4.26
N THR A 193 18.02 -2.15 -5.27
CA THR A 193 19.09 -2.98 -5.86
C THR A 193 19.70 -4.04 -4.92
N ARG A 194 19.28 -4.12 -3.65
CA ARG A 194 19.90 -5.02 -2.65
C ARG A 194 18.93 -6.08 -2.15
N MET A 195 17.84 -5.69 -1.47
CA MET A 195 16.92 -6.64 -0.83
C MET A 195 15.56 -6.05 -0.49
N GLY A 196 14.58 -6.91 -0.29
CA GLY A 196 13.35 -6.63 0.43
C GLY A 196 13.42 -7.13 1.87
N ILE A 197 12.75 -6.44 2.77
CA ILE A 197 12.67 -6.79 4.19
C ILE A 197 11.18 -6.84 4.58
N GLY A 198 10.76 -7.93 5.20
CA GLY A 198 9.43 -8.09 5.76
C GLY A 198 9.52 -8.28 7.27
N ILE A 199 8.75 -7.51 8.02
CA ILE A 199 8.69 -7.57 9.48
C ILE A 199 7.23 -7.65 9.91
N TYR A 200 6.98 -8.38 10.99
CA TYR A 200 5.70 -8.42 11.67
C TYR A 200 5.86 -8.28 13.16
N SER A 201 5.19 -7.28 13.74
CA SER A 201 5.04 -7.12 15.18
C SER A 201 3.77 -6.32 15.48
N PRO A 202 2.83 -6.83 16.29
CA PRO A 202 1.47 -6.26 16.42
C PRO A 202 1.38 -4.99 17.29
N GLY A 203 2.41 -4.63 18.05
CA GLY A 203 2.43 -3.39 18.84
C GLY A 203 2.61 -2.17 17.92
N LEU A 204 1.63 -1.25 17.92
CA LEU A 204 1.65 -0.06 17.08
C LEU A 204 1.99 1.20 17.88
N ASP A 205 2.61 2.18 17.18
CA ASP A 205 2.75 3.55 17.65
C ASP A 205 1.42 4.33 17.47
N ASP A 206 1.41 5.59 17.88
CA ASP A 206 0.27 6.51 17.75
C ASP A 206 -0.09 6.85 16.29
N LYS A 207 0.79 6.57 15.35
CA LYS A 207 0.60 6.77 13.90
C LYS A 207 0.11 5.51 13.18
N GLY A 208 0.03 4.37 13.87
CA GLY A 208 -0.41 3.08 13.31
C GLY A 208 0.71 2.22 12.73
N ASN A 209 1.96 2.51 13.01
CA ASN A 209 3.12 1.76 12.55
C ASN A 209 3.62 0.78 13.63
N SER A 210 4.13 -0.38 13.22
CA SER A 210 4.74 -1.35 14.13
C SER A 210 5.95 -0.76 14.86
N LEU A 211 5.85 -0.53 16.16
CA LEU A 211 6.89 0.10 16.98
C LEU A 211 8.17 -0.74 16.98
N ALA A 212 8.07 -2.01 17.33
CA ALA A 212 9.23 -2.91 17.32
C ALA A 212 9.78 -3.13 15.90
N GLY A 213 8.90 -3.16 14.89
CA GLY A 213 9.30 -3.26 13.49
C GLY A 213 10.18 -2.07 13.05
N ILE A 214 9.83 -0.86 13.44
CA ILE A 214 10.65 0.35 13.17
C ILE A 214 12.02 0.23 13.82
N HIS A 215 12.10 -0.15 15.10
CA HIS A 215 13.38 -0.28 15.79
C HIS A 215 14.28 -1.35 15.15
N VAL A 216 13.72 -2.49 14.72
CA VAL A 216 14.49 -3.52 14.01
C VAL A 216 15.00 -2.98 12.67
N LEU A 217 14.18 -2.24 11.92
CA LEU A 217 14.60 -1.64 10.64
C LEU A 217 15.67 -0.58 10.82
N GLU A 218 15.60 0.23 11.88
CA GLU A 218 16.63 1.22 12.22
C GLU A 218 17.97 0.51 12.49
N ASP A 219 17.97 -0.53 13.31
CA ASP A 219 19.16 -1.32 13.61
C ASP A 219 19.74 -2.01 12.37
N LEU A 220 18.89 -2.63 11.55
CA LEU A 220 19.33 -3.27 10.30
C LEU A 220 19.90 -2.24 9.32
N SER A 221 19.22 -1.12 9.13
CA SER A 221 19.67 -0.08 8.23
C SER A 221 21.04 0.46 8.62
N ARG A 222 21.23 0.74 9.91
CA ARG A 222 22.52 1.20 10.43
C ARG A 222 23.62 0.15 10.29
N LYS A 223 23.37 -1.10 10.70
CA LYS A 223 24.38 -2.17 10.72
C LYS A 223 24.79 -2.65 9.34
N LEU A 224 23.88 -2.62 8.39
CA LEU A 224 24.09 -3.12 7.03
C LEU A 224 24.25 -2.00 6.00
N TYR A 225 24.26 -0.75 6.42
CA TYR A 225 24.37 0.44 5.56
C TYR A 225 23.33 0.38 4.42
N LEU A 226 22.02 0.27 4.81
CA LEU A 226 20.94 0.11 3.84
C LEU A 226 20.29 1.41 3.44
N SER A 227 20.46 2.50 4.21
CA SER A 227 19.89 3.81 3.92
C SER A 227 20.23 4.26 2.49
N VAL A 228 19.25 4.87 1.82
CA VAL A 228 19.42 5.46 0.48
C VAL A 228 20.04 6.87 0.53
N PHE A 229 20.26 7.41 1.73
CA PHE A 229 20.85 8.72 1.98
C PHE A 229 22.33 8.65 2.41
#